data_fa60c3150a0ddb367bc970d90d24cae5
#
_entry.id   fa60c3150a0ddb367bc970d90d24cae5
#
_cell.length_a   1.000
_cell.length_b   1.000
_cell.length_c   1.000
_cell.angle_alpha   90.00
_cell.angle_beta   90.00
_cell.angle_gamma   90.00
#
_symmetry.space_group_name_H-M   'P 1'
#
loop_
_entity.id
_entity.type
_entity.pdbx_description
1 polymer ?
#
loop_
_entity_poly.entity_id
_entity_poly.type
_entity_poly.pdbx_seq_one_letter_code
_entity_poly.pdbx_strand_id
1 'polypeptide(L)'
;MRQVTLLVVISLLVPMALHAQAPAGKVAIIDFQAALAGNTLGKKAQDQLAAEVNKRQADMEKTQKTLEDNQNKLRTQANALSDDAKANLGRDIDRMTTDLQRKTDDAQKELQEMQQNLLRPIAERLQKVLDAYATEMGHSAVLDAMTVVWAAPTTDITTEIIRRIDADVAATPAAAAAPKPAAPAAPPAPKPAAPAAK
;
A
#
# COMPACT_ATOMS: atom_id res chain seq x y z
N MET A 1 90.36 -25.54 -28.25
CA MET A 1 89.63 -25.68 -29.50
C MET A 1 88.23 -26.20 -29.16
N ARG A 2 87.22 -25.66 -29.69
CA ARG A 2 85.78 -25.91 -29.51
C ARG A 2 85.19 -25.18 -28.29
N GLN A 3 84.80 -23.94 -28.57
CA GLN A 3 83.89 -23.17 -27.75
C GLN A 3 82.48 -23.72 -27.91
N VAL A 4 81.91 -24.06 -26.76
CA VAL A 4 80.50 -24.43 -26.70
C VAL A 4 79.79 -23.20 -26.14
N THR A 5 79.11 -22.45 -27.01
CA THR A 5 78.32 -21.31 -26.68
C THR A 5 76.98 -21.78 -26.11
N LEU A 6 76.80 -21.60 -24.82
CA LEU A 6 75.57 -21.95 -24.11
C LEU A 6 74.60 -20.76 -24.22
N LEU A 7 73.62 -20.88 -25.12
CA LEU A 7 72.54 -19.96 -25.28
C LEU A 7 71.47 -20.20 -24.18
N VAL A 8 71.46 -19.36 -23.18
CA VAL A 8 70.43 -19.34 -22.17
C VAL A 8 69.23 -18.55 -22.70
N VAL A 9 68.22 -19.25 -23.14
CA VAL A 9 66.93 -18.68 -23.49
C VAL A 9 66.12 -18.48 -22.20
N ILE A 10 66.13 -17.27 -21.70
CA ILE A 10 65.27 -16.87 -20.60
C ILE A 10 63.88 -16.65 -21.20
N SER A 11 62.99 -17.64 -21.06
CA SER A 11 61.57 -17.58 -21.38
C SER A 11 60.90 -16.70 -20.33
N LEU A 12 60.58 -15.47 -20.69
CA LEU A 12 59.81 -14.51 -19.87
C LEU A 12 58.35 -14.99 -19.87
N LEU A 13 57.94 -15.76 -18.85
CA LEU A 13 56.57 -16.07 -18.56
C LEU A 13 55.92 -14.77 -18.02
N VAL A 14 55.24 -14.03 -18.90
CA VAL A 14 54.29 -12.99 -18.52
C VAL A 14 53.02 -13.67 -18.01
N PRO A 15 52.66 -13.54 -16.73
CA PRO A 15 51.38 -13.99 -16.27
C PRO A 15 50.35 -13.10 -16.92
N MET A 16 49.63 -13.67 -17.92
CA MET A 16 48.42 -13.06 -18.46
C MET A 16 47.38 -13.10 -17.37
N ALA A 17 47.31 -12.04 -16.54
CA ALA A 17 46.22 -11.84 -15.60
C ALA A 17 44.94 -11.75 -16.41
N LEU A 18 44.21 -12.87 -16.50
CA LEU A 18 42.83 -12.90 -16.93
C LEU A 18 42.08 -12.02 -15.92
N HIS A 19 41.93 -10.74 -16.25
CA HIS A 19 40.94 -9.92 -15.62
C HIS A 19 39.58 -10.52 -16.06
N ALA A 20 39.00 -11.35 -15.21
CA ALA A 20 37.61 -11.70 -15.29
C ALA A 20 36.85 -10.39 -15.09
N GLN A 21 36.59 -9.69 -16.21
CA GLN A 21 35.61 -8.61 -16.19
C GLN A 21 34.29 -9.28 -15.83
N ALA A 22 33.88 -9.12 -14.57
CA ALA A 22 32.51 -9.41 -14.20
C ALA A 22 31.63 -8.74 -15.24
N PRO A 23 30.70 -9.46 -15.88
CA PRO A 23 29.82 -8.87 -16.88
C PRO A 23 29.22 -7.62 -16.26
N ALA A 24 29.44 -6.45 -16.90
CA ALA A 24 28.85 -5.21 -16.48
C ALA A 24 27.33 -5.46 -16.46
N GLY A 25 26.80 -5.72 -15.26
CA GLY A 25 25.42 -6.12 -15.11
C GLY A 25 24.52 -4.99 -15.60
N LYS A 26 23.50 -5.32 -16.36
CA LYS A 26 22.52 -4.37 -16.84
C LYS A 26 21.80 -3.77 -15.64
N VAL A 27 21.68 -2.45 -15.59
CA VAL A 27 20.86 -1.74 -14.61
C VAL A 27 19.55 -1.36 -15.27
N ALA A 28 18.44 -1.63 -14.59
CA ALA A 28 17.11 -1.19 -15.01
C ALA A 28 16.58 -0.12 -14.04
N ILE A 29 15.61 0.64 -14.49
CA ILE A 29 14.92 1.65 -13.70
C ILE A 29 13.43 1.37 -13.75
N ILE A 30 12.79 1.50 -12.61
CA ILE A 30 11.35 1.35 -12.48
C ILE A 30 10.78 2.54 -11.69
N ASP A 31 9.68 3.08 -12.19
CA ASP A 31 8.80 3.91 -11.35
C ASP A 31 7.87 2.97 -10.57
N PHE A 32 8.25 2.68 -9.32
CA PHE A 32 7.52 1.75 -8.48
C PHE A 32 6.10 2.23 -8.20
N GLN A 33 5.90 3.53 -8.02
CA GLN A 33 4.57 4.12 -7.77
C GLN A 33 3.69 4.03 -9.01
N ALA A 34 4.22 4.37 -10.18
CA ALA A 34 3.51 4.23 -11.44
C ALA A 34 3.18 2.75 -11.74
N ALA A 35 4.10 1.82 -11.46
CA ALA A 35 3.85 0.39 -11.63
C ALA A 35 2.76 -0.12 -10.67
N LEU A 36 2.76 0.35 -9.41
CA LEU A 36 1.77 -0.03 -8.39
C LEU A 36 0.37 0.48 -8.75
N ALA A 37 0.25 1.73 -9.22
CA ALA A 37 -1.02 2.36 -9.54
C ALA A 37 -1.54 2.03 -10.95
N GLY A 38 -0.64 1.81 -11.90
CA GLY A 38 -0.94 1.69 -13.33
C GLY A 38 -1.52 0.34 -13.76
N ASN A 39 -1.30 -0.72 -12.97
CA ASN A 39 -1.81 -2.06 -13.27
C ASN A 39 -3.30 -2.20 -12.92
N THR A 40 -3.93 -3.27 -13.40
CA THR A 40 -5.37 -3.53 -13.22
C THR A 40 -5.77 -3.63 -11.74
N LEU A 41 -4.93 -4.23 -10.88
CA LEU A 41 -5.22 -4.33 -9.44
C LEU A 41 -5.10 -2.97 -8.75
N GLY A 42 -4.09 -2.16 -9.12
CA GLY A 42 -3.90 -0.81 -8.60
C GLY A 42 -5.09 0.10 -8.93
N LYS A 43 -5.57 0.05 -10.16
CA LYS A 43 -6.78 0.79 -10.58
C LYS A 43 -8.00 0.36 -9.78
N LYS A 44 -8.24 -0.94 -9.62
CA LYS A 44 -9.34 -1.46 -8.79
C LYS A 44 -9.21 -1.01 -7.32
N ALA A 45 -8.01 -1.01 -6.77
CA ALA A 45 -7.77 -0.53 -5.40
C ALA A 45 -8.09 0.96 -5.26
N GLN A 46 -7.70 1.78 -6.24
CA GLN A 46 -8.04 3.20 -6.28
C GLN A 46 -9.56 3.43 -6.38
N ASP A 47 -10.26 2.69 -7.25
CA ASP A 47 -11.71 2.78 -7.38
C ASP A 47 -12.43 2.42 -6.08
N GLN A 48 -11.98 1.36 -5.40
CA GLN A 48 -12.52 0.95 -4.10
C GLN A 48 -12.29 2.01 -3.02
N LEU A 49 -11.09 2.57 -2.96
CA LEU A 49 -10.77 3.62 -2.01
C LEU A 49 -11.60 4.88 -2.29
N ALA A 50 -11.70 5.29 -3.55
CA ALA A 50 -12.51 6.45 -3.94
C ALA A 50 -14.00 6.27 -3.61
N ALA A 51 -14.55 5.07 -3.83
CA ALA A 51 -15.93 4.75 -3.48
C ALA A 51 -16.18 4.87 -1.97
N GLU A 52 -15.25 4.37 -1.13
CA GLU A 52 -15.38 4.47 0.33
C GLU A 52 -15.22 5.91 0.82
N VAL A 53 -14.26 6.69 0.26
CA VAL A 53 -14.12 8.12 0.55
C VAL A 53 -15.42 8.87 0.26
N ASN A 54 -16.00 8.68 -0.93
CA ASN A 54 -17.25 9.34 -1.32
C ASN A 54 -18.41 8.97 -0.39
N LYS A 55 -18.51 7.69 0.00
CA LYS A 55 -19.54 7.21 0.94
C LYS A 55 -19.36 7.87 2.32
N ARG A 56 -18.14 7.91 2.86
CA ARG A 56 -17.87 8.54 4.15
C ARG A 56 -18.17 10.04 4.13
N GLN A 57 -17.79 10.70 3.04
CA GLN A 57 -18.09 12.13 2.85
C GLN A 57 -19.60 12.40 2.85
N ALA A 58 -20.38 11.62 2.08
CA ALA A 58 -21.83 11.76 2.06
C ALA A 58 -22.50 11.53 3.43
N ASP A 59 -21.99 10.55 4.20
CA ASP A 59 -22.48 10.28 5.55
C ASP A 59 -22.15 11.43 6.54
N MET A 60 -20.97 12.03 6.42
CA MET A 60 -20.57 13.18 7.21
C MET A 60 -21.39 14.42 6.85
N GLU A 61 -21.57 14.72 5.57
CA GLU A 61 -22.38 15.84 5.09
C GLU A 61 -23.83 15.75 5.60
N LYS A 62 -24.43 14.56 5.55
CA LYS A 62 -25.77 14.33 6.10
C LYS A 62 -25.83 14.63 7.60
N THR A 63 -24.83 14.15 8.36
CA THR A 63 -24.77 14.41 9.81
C THR A 63 -24.58 15.89 10.11
N GLN A 64 -23.69 16.58 9.37
CA GLN A 64 -23.44 18.00 9.50
C GLN A 64 -24.69 18.83 9.20
N LYS A 65 -25.41 18.52 8.12
CA LYS A 65 -26.66 19.18 7.80
C LYS A 65 -27.70 19.04 8.92
N THR A 66 -27.85 17.83 9.48
CA THR A 66 -28.77 17.62 10.61
C THR A 66 -28.35 18.43 11.83
N LEU A 67 -27.04 18.52 12.10
CA LEU A 67 -26.49 19.35 13.18
C LEU A 67 -26.84 20.84 12.98
N GLU A 68 -26.60 21.35 11.78
CA GLU A 68 -26.93 22.75 11.41
C GLU A 68 -28.44 23.02 11.54
N ASP A 69 -29.29 22.11 11.08
CA ASP A 69 -30.75 22.24 11.21
C ASP A 69 -31.18 22.29 12.68
N ASN A 70 -30.60 21.46 13.55
CA ASN A 70 -30.87 21.45 14.98
C ASN A 70 -30.38 22.75 15.66
N GLN A 71 -29.20 23.25 15.32
CA GLN A 71 -28.68 24.50 15.81
C GLN A 71 -29.55 25.68 15.37
N ASN A 72 -30.00 25.71 14.10
CA ASN A 72 -30.90 26.73 13.59
C ASN A 72 -32.25 26.66 14.29
N LYS A 73 -32.82 25.46 14.51
CA LYS A 73 -34.04 25.26 15.23
C LYS A 73 -33.95 25.81 16.67
N LEU A 74 -32.86 25.48 17.38
CA LEU A 74 -32.65 26.01 18.73
C LEU A 74 -32.55 27.52 18.74
N ARG A 75 -31.88 28.14 17.76
CA ARG A 75 -31.69 29.58 17.66
C ARG A 75 -32.99 30.33 17.30
N THR A 76 -33.72 29.82 16.28
CA THR A 76 -34.87 30.56 15.71
C THR A 76 -36.19 30.28 16.45
N GLN A 77 -36.31 29.11 17.08
CA GLN A 77 -37.53 28.70 17.77
C GLN A 77 -37.39 28.67 19.29
N ALA A 78 -36.33 29.32 19.83
CA ALA A 78 -36.06 29.34 21.27
C ALA A 78 -37.23 29.80 22.12
N ASN A 79 -38.01 30.78 21.64
CA ASN A 79 -39.18 31.32 22.36
C ASN A 79 -40.43 30.41 22.24
N ALA A 80 -40.48 29.51 21.27
CA ALA A 80 -41.61 28.61 21.06
C ALA A 80 -41.40 27.24 21.70
N LEU A 81 -40.16 26.86 22.02
CA LEU A 81 -39.80 25.58 22.63
C LEU A 81 -39.94 25.68 24.16
N SER A 82 -40.40 24.57 24.77
CA SER A 82 -40.35 24.41 26.23
C SER A 82 -38.90 24.28 26.72
N ASP A 83 -38.64 24.55 28.00
CA ASP A 83 -37.29 24.46 28.56
C ASP A 83 -36.71 23.04 28.47
N ASP A 84 -37.55 22.02 28.65
CA ASP A 84 -37.14 20.62 28.44
C ASP A 84 -36.79 20.33 26.97
N ALA A 85 -37.55 20.86 26.02
CA ALA A 85 -37.27 20.71 24.61
C ALA A 85 -35.95 21.40 24.20
N LYS A 86 -35.65 22.58 24.74
CA LYS A 86 -34.37 23.25 24.53
C LYS A 86 -33.21 22.47 25.10
N ALA A 87 -33.38 21.97 26.34
CA ALA A 87 -32.35 21.17 27.00
C ALA A 87 -32.06 19.84 26.25
N ASN A 88 -33.11 19.20 25.73
CA ASN A 88 -32.96 17.97 24.93
C ASN A 88 -32.22 18.27 23.63
N LEU A 89 -32.65 19.30 22.89
CA LEU A 89 -32.05 19.72 21.63
C LEU A 89 -30.57 20.12 21.80
N GLY A 90 -30.25 20.83 22.91
CA GLY A 90 -28.88 21.16 23.26
C GLY A 90 -28.02 19.91 23.46
N ARG A 91 -28.52 18.95 24.23
CA ARG A 91 -27.80 17.65 24.43
C ARG A 91 -27.62 16.87 23.12
N ASP A 92 -28.62 16.91 22.23
CA ASP A 92 -28.51 16.24 20.94
C ASP A 92 -27.46 16.92 20.05
N ILE A 93 -27.38 18.25 20.03
CA ILE A 93 -26.34 19.03 19.34
C ILE A 93 -24.95 18.67 19.85
N ASP A 94 -24.75 18.63 21.17
CA ASP A 94 -23.46 18.30 21.79
C ASP A 94 -23.05 16.85 21.45
N ARG A 95 -24.00 15.91 21.51
CA ARG A 95 -23.77 14.51 21.12
C ARG A 95 -23.38 14.42 19.65
N MET A 96 -24.16 15.03 18.75
CA MET A 96 -23.91 14.99 17.31
C MET A 96 -22.56 15.62 16.96
N THR A 97 -22.16 16.71 17.63
CA THR A 97 -20.85 17.33 17.44
C THR A 97 -19.72 16.39 17.82
N THR A 98 -19.85 15.75 19.00
CA THR A 98 -18.86 14.78 19.46
C THR A 98 -18.79 13.56 18.54
N ASP A 99 -19.95 13.06 18.10
CA ASP A 99 -20.03 11.89 17.21
C ASP A 99 -19.47 12.21 15.81
N LEU A 100 -19.67 13.42 15.29
CA LEU A 100 -19.10 13.86 14.02
C LEU A 100 -17.58 13.91 14.10
N GLN A 101 -17.02 14.45 15.18
CA GLN A 101 -15.57 14.46 15.39
C GLN A 101 -15.00 13.03 15.43
N ARG A 102 -15.61 12.15 16.22
CA ARG A 102 -15.19 10.73 16.30
C ARG A 102 -15.24 10.04 14.94
N LYS A 103 -16.37 10.21 14.20
CA LYS A 103 -16.52 9.64 12.86
C LYS A 103 -15.46 10.12 11.89
N THR A 104 -15.04 11.39 12.00
CA THR A 104 -13.96 11.95 11.17
C THR A 104 -12.63 11.28 11.49
N ASP A 105 -12.29 11.15 12.77
CA ASP A 105 -11.04 10.53 13.21
C ASP A 105 -11.01 9.03 12.86
N ASP A 106 -12.11 8.34 13.05
CA ASP A 106 -12.25 6.91 12.71
C ASP A 106 -12.17 6.70 11.20
N ALA A 107 -12.84 7.55 10.40
CA ALA A 107 -12.78 7.46 8.94
C ALA A 107 -11.36 7.65 8.40
N GLN A 108 -10.56 8.55 8.97
CA GLN A 108 -9.17 8.74 8.57
C GLN A 108 -8.34 7.48 8.83
N LYS A 109 -8.48 6.86 10.00
CA LYS A 109 -7.77 5.61 10.35
C LYS A 109 -8.19 4.45 9.45
N GLU A 110 -9.50 4.26 9.28
CA GLU A 110 -10.05 3.19 8.46
C GLU A 110 -9.62 3.31 6.98
N LEU A 111 -9.60 4.54 6.43
CA LEU A 111 -9.13 4.78 5.06
C LEU A 111 -7.63 4.48 4.92
N GLN A 112 -6.82 4.85 5.92
CA GLN A 112 -5.40 4.55 5.93
C GLN A 112 -5.14 3.03 6.00
N GLU A 113 -5.86 2.33 6.87
CA GLU A 113 -5.78 0.86 6.98
C GLU A 113 -6.25 0.18 5.69
N MET A 114 -7.36 0.66 5.09
CA MET A 114 -7.86 0.16 3.81
C MET A 114 -6.82 0.34 2.71
N GLN A 115 -6.22 1.53 2.60
CA GLN A 115 -5.16 1.80 1.63
C GLN A 115 -3.99 0.81 1.79
N GLN A 116 -3.50 0.60 3.00
CA GLN A 116 -2.41 -0.35 3.27
C GLN A 116 -2.81 -1.78 2.90
N ASN A 117 -4.03 -2.21 3.28
CA ASN A 117 -4.53 -3.55 3.02
C ASN A 117 -4.74 -3.82 1.52
N LEU A 118 -5.14 -2.80 0.74
CA LEU A 118 -5.30 -2.90 -0.69
C LEU A 118 -3.96 -2.89 -1.44
N LEU A 119 -3.02 -2.03 -1.03
CA LEU A 119 -1.76 -1.85 -1.75
C LEU A 119 -0.71 -2.92 -1.42
N ARG A 120 -0.69 -3.44 -0.18
CA ARG A 120 0.29 -4.44 0.24
C ARG A 120 0.34 -5.69 -0.66
N PRO A 121 -0.79 -6.38 -0.95
CA PRO A 121 -0.75 -7.57 -1.81
C PRO A 121 -0.34 -7.24 -3.25
N ILE A 122 -0.63 -6.02 -3.72
CA ILE A 122 -0.21 -5.56 -5.05
C ILE A 122 1.30 -5.34 -5.07
N ALA A 123 1.86 -4.71 -4.03
CA ALA A 123 3.30 -4.50 -3.89
C ALA A 123 4.08 -5.83 -3.79
N GLU A 124 3.57 -6.81 -3.03
CA GLU A 124 4.16 -8.14 -2.94
C GLU A 124 4.17 -8.86 -4.29
N ARG A 125 3.10 -8.73 -5.07
CA ARG A 125 3.02 -9.30 -6.42
C ARG A 125 3.95 -8.57 -7.39
N LEU A 126 4.00 -7.24 -7.33
CA LEU A 126 4.92 -6.42 -8.09
C LEU A 126 6.36 -6.86 -7.87
N GLN A 127 6.76 -7.04 -6.60
CA GLN A 127 8.10 -7.50 -6.25
C GLN A 127 8.42 -8.86 -6.88
N LYS A 128 7.51 -9.83 -6.81
CA LYS A 128 7.71 -11.16 -7.41
C LYS A 128 7.90 -11.11 -8.94
N VAL A 129 7.07 -10.30 -9.61
CA VAL A 129 7.16 -10.12 -11.07
C VAL A 129 8.46 -9.42 -11.43
N LEU A 130 8.88 -8.42 -10.64
CA LEU A 130 10.12 -7.70 -10.82
C LEU A 130 11.33 -8.60 -10.65
N ASP A 131 11.37 -9.44 -9.61
CA ASP A 131 12.46 -10.39 -9.34
C ASP A 131 12.60 -11.40 -10.48
N ALA A 132 11.47 -11.94 -10.95
CA ALA A 132 11.46 -12.88 -12.09
C ALA A 132 11.99 -12.21 -13.36
N TYR A 133 11.51 -10.99 -13.65
CA TYR A 133 11.94 -10.23 -14.82
C TYR A 133 13.43 -9.87 -14.76
N ALA A 134 13.90 -9.35 -13.62
CA ALA A 134 15.29 -8.96 -13.44
C ALA A 134 16.23 -10.17 -13.64
N THR A 135 15.85 -11.32 -13.13
CA THR A 135 16.60 -12.57 -13.29
C THR A 135 16.60 -13.04 -14.77
N GLU A 136 15.44 -13.05 -15.43
CA GLU A 136 15.28 -13.43 -16.84
C GLU A 136 16.14 -12.56 -17.77
N MET A 137 16.13 -11.23 -17.53
CA MET A 137 16.82 -10.26 -18.39
C MET A 137 18.30 -10.05 -18.01
N GLY A 138 18.75 -10.66 -16.91
CA GLY A 138 20.13 -10.56 -16.41
C GLY A 138 20.47 -9.18 -15.87
N HIS A 139 19.49 -8.51 -15.23
CA HIS A 139 19.75 -7.27 -14.51
C HIS A 139 20.50 -7.55 -13.21
N SER A 140 21.57 -6.76 -12.95
CA SER A 140 22.33 -6.83 -11.70
C SER A 140 21.73 -5.92 -10.62
N ALA A 141 20.97 -4.91 -11.02
CA ALA A 141 20.26 -4.00 -10.14
C ALA A 141 19.03 -3.41 -10.84
N VAL A 142 17.99 -3.15 -10.06
CA VAL A 142 16.85 -2.33 -10.45
C VAL A 142 16.76 -1.17 -9.47
N LEU A 143 16.72 0.04 -9.99
CA LEU A 143 16.68 1.27 -9.20
C LEU A 143 15.31 1.93 -9.34
N ASP A 144 14.85 2.57 -8.26
CA ASP A 144 13.65 3.38 -8.31
C ASP A 144 13.90 4.69 -9.03
N ALA A 145 13.01 5.05 -9.96
CA ALA A 145 13.09 6.28 -10.76
C ALA A 145 13.17 7.54 -9.88
N MET A 146 12.56 7.51 -8.70
CA MET A 146 12.60 8.64 -7.74
C MET A 146 14.00 8.93 -7.20
N THR A 147 14.91 7.96 -7.24
CA THR A 147 16.28 8.09 -6.74
C THR A 147 17.30 8.39 -7.82
N VAL A 148 16.91 8.34 -9.09
CA VAL A 148 17.79 8.48 -10.25
C VAL A 148 17.62 9.87 -10.87
N VAL A 149 18.71 10.62 -10.97
CA VAL A 149 18.69 11.98 -11.55
C VAL A 149 18.54 11.95 -13.07
N TRP A 150 19.17 10.96 -13.72
CA TRP A 150 19.09 10.77 -15.16
C TRP A 150 19.30 9.31 -15.55
N ALA A 151 18.52 8.87 -16.52
CA ALA A 151 18.66 7.56 -17.13
C ALA A 151 18.24 7.59 -18.60
N ALA A 152 18.80 6.70 -19.40
CA ALA A 152 18.34 6.51 -20.76
C ALA A 152 16.91 5.91 -20.75
N PRO A 153 15.99 6.39 -21.62
CA PRO A 153 14.62 5.84 -21.67
C PRO A 153 14.55 4.33 -21.90
N THR A 154 15.55 3.76 -22.52
CA THR A 154 15.66 2.32 -22.79
C THR A 154 15.92 1.47 -21.52
N THR A 155 16.27 2.10 -20.40
CA THR A 155 16.48 1.43 -19.11
C THR A 155 15.21 1.38 -18.26
N ASP A 156 14.17 2.12 -18.63
CA ASP A 156 12.88 2.12 -17.93
C ASP A 156 12.07 0.88 -18.29
N ILE A 157 11.79 0.07 -17.28
CA ILE A 157 11.03 -1.17 -17.39
C ILE A 157 9.61 -1.07 -16.85
N THR A 158 9.17 0.11 -16.42
CA THR A 158 7.88 0.33 -15.74
C THR A 158 6.70 -0.24 -16.52
N THR A 159 6.60 0.11 -17.81
CA THR A 159 5.52 -0.36 -18.69
C THR A 159 5.53 -1.87 -18.88
N GLU A 160 6.71 -2.47 -19.01
CA GLU A 160 6.83 -3.92 -19.18
C GLU A 160 6.44 -4.67 -17.89
N ILE A 161 6.80 -4.14 -16.73
CA ILE A 161 6.40 -4.72 -15.44
C ILE A 161 4.87 -4.60 -15.25
N ILE A 162 4.25 -3.47 -15.58
CA ILE A 162 2.79 -3.32 -15.55
C ILE A 162 2.13 -4.39 -16.42
N ARG A 163 2.60 -4.56 -17.67
CA ARG A 163 2.08 -5.57 -18.60
C ARG A 163 2.19 -6.99 -18.03
N ARG A 164 3.32 -7.32 -17.40
CA ARG A 164 3.55 -8.64 -16.81
C ARG A 164 2.68 -8.89 -15.58
N ILE A 165 2.45 -7.88 -14.74
CA ILE A 165 1.51 -7.99 -13.61
C ILE A 165 0.10 -8.24 -14.14
N ASP A 166 -0.35 -7.51 -15.15
CA ASP A 166 -1.68 -7.69 -15.72
C ASP A 166 -1.85 -9.08 -16.35
N ALA A 167 -0.82 -9.59 -17.00
CA ALA A 167 -0.81 -10.95 -17.54
C ALA A 167 -0.85 -12.02 -16.43
N ASP A 168 -0.11 -11.82 -15.33
CA ASP A 168 -0.11 -12.73 -14.17
C ASP A 168 -1.47 -12.72 -13.45
N VAL A 169 -2.12 -11.54 -13.36
CA VAL A 169 -3.50 -11.43 -12.83
C VAL A 169 -4.49 -12.16 -13.71
N ALA A 170 -4.36 -12.06 -15.03
CA ALA A 170 -5.24 -12.77 -15.98
C ALA A 170 -5.04 -14.28 -15.94
N ALA A 171 -3.81 -14.75 -15.73
CA ALA A 171 -3.47 -16.16 -15.63
C ALA A 171 -3.88 -16.80 -14.28
N THR A 172 -4.03 -15.98 -13.24
CA THR A 172 -4.46 -16.42 -11.91
C THR A 172 -5.88 -15.92 -11.64
N PRO A 173 -6.93 -16.62 -12.07
CA PRO A 173 -8.30 -16.23 -11.77
C PRO A 173 -8.47 -16.18 -10.24
N ALA A 174 -9.01 -15.09 -9.76
CA ALA A 174 -9.23 -14.63 -8.39
C ALA A 174 -9.44 -15.75 -7.34
N ALA A 175 -8.36 -16.41 -6.95
CA ALA A 175 -8.32 -17.32 -5.81
C ALA A 175 -7.53 -16.72 -4.65
N ALA A 176 -7.71 -15.43 -4.41
CA ALA A 176 -7.31 -14.81 -3.16
C ALA A 176 -8.45 -13.88 -2.73
N ALA A 177 -9.51 -14.51 -2.25
CA ALA A 177 -10.48 -13.83 -1.41
C ALA A 177 -9.72 -13.01 -0.35
N ALA A 178 -10.13 -11.76 -0.20
CA ALA A 178 -9.74 -10.90 0.90
C ALA A 178 -9.68 -11.70 2.21
N PRO A 179 -8.74 -11.46 3.10
CA PRO A 179 -8.78 -12.04 4.42
C PRO A 179 -10.12 -11.65 5.05
N LYS A 180 -10.95 -12.67 5.30
CA LYS A 180 -12.21 -12.52 6.04
C LYS A 180 -11.86 -11.76 7.32
N PRO A 181 -12.53 -10.63 7.62
CA PRO A 181 -12.32 -9.97 8.90
C PRO A 181 -12.49 -11.01 9.99
N ALA A 182 -11.48 -11.17 10.84
CA ALA A 182 -11.60 -12.02 12.01
C ALA A 182 -12.78 -11.47 12.82
N ALA A 183 -13.80 -12.30 13.00
CA ALA A 183 -14.93 -11.98 13.85
C ALA A 183 -14.38 -11.56 15.23
N PRO A 184 -14.93 -10.50 15.86
CA PRO A 184 -14.54 -10.13 17.20
C PRO A 184 -14.69 -11.35 18.11
N ALA A 185 -13.62 -11.71 18.82
CA ALA A 185 -13.65 -12.78 19.79
C ALA A 185 -14.78 -12.49 20.79
N ALA A 186 -15.71 -13.42 20.90
CA ALA A 186 -16.78 -13.36 21.90
C ALA A 186 -16.17 -13.21 23.29
N PRO A 187 -16.75 -12.39 24.20
CA PRO A 187 -16.28 -12.26 25.56
C PRO A 187 -16.29 -13.62 26.23
N PRO A 188 -15.31 -13.94 27.11
CA PRO A 188 -15.28 -15.21 27.83
C PRO A 188 -16.51 -15.34 28.72
N ALA A 189 -17.19 -16.49 28.62
CA ALA A 189 -18.34 -16.84 29.45
C ALA A 189 -17.99 -16.74 30.94
N PRO A 190 -18.89 -16.26 31.80
CA PRO A 190 -18.66 -16.18 33.24
C PRO A 190 -18.47 -17.58 33.84
N LYS A 191 -17.39 -17.72 34.61
CA LYS A 191 -17.02 -18.92 35.33
C LYS A 191 -18.13 -19.30 36.33
N PRO A 192 -18.60 -20.55 36.38
CA PRO A 192 -19.62 -20.94 37.36
C PRO A 192 -19.10 -20.78 38.79
N ALA A 193 -19.91 -20.15 39.62
CA ALA A 193 -19.65 -20.00 41.06
C ALA A 193 -19.61 -21.36 41.73
N ALA A 194 -18.58 -21.60 42.59
CA ALA A 194 -18.45 -22.77 43.39
C ALA A 194 -19.57 -22.83 44.46
N PRO A 195 -20.11 -24.01 44.80
CA PRO A 195 -21.13 -24.13 45.82
C PRO A 195 -20.54 -23.88 47.21
N ALA A 196 -21.24 -23.08 48.02
CA ALA A 196 -20.94 -22.84 49.40
C ALA A 196 -21.09 -24.16 50.21
N ALA A 197 -20.01 -24.53 50.90
CA ALA A 197 -20.02 -25.61 51.90
C ALA A 197 -20.74 -25.14 53.16
N LYS A 198 -21.64 -25.98 53.63
CA LYS A 198 -22.25 -25.90 54.97
C LYS A 198 -21.23 -26.16 56.05
#